data_442296e56c16cdc1cab1853b54e5d0d8
#
_entry.id   442296e56c16cdc1cab1853b54e5d0d8
#
_cell.length_a   1.000
_cell.length_b   1.000
_cell.length_c   1.000
_cell.angle_alpha   90.00
_cell.angle_beta   90.00
_cell.angle_gamma   90.00
#
_symmetry.space_group_name_H-M   'P 1'
#
loop_
_entity.id
_entity.type
_entity.pdbx_description
1 polymer ?
#
loop_
_entity_poly.entity_id
_entity_poly.type
_entity_poly.pdbx_seq_one_letter_code
_entity_poly.pdbx_strand_id
1 'polypeptide(L)'
;MRRGTLTLLFFIILLAAGASYIVFWPAKDTKTGQAYHGIPNVFAFKQGLDLQGGVRVLLVPSGNANPTQDDINNTRTQIENRVNGGLGVNEPSIRVQQTNGKYSIAVELPGLNGGNQQQQIATLLKSGKLEFWDTGQTSVPEGTAFDPTQYAQSNGGTTALFNGKDLDPNGLSVGQNSQTGGTGYVINFAMQGAAFGRLGDFTKAHVGDYLTVTLDRAVISSPRINSQLPGSGIIEGRFTLDQATQLVNVLKYGALPVPLSIASQETIS
;
A
#
# COMPACT_ATOMS: atom_id res chain seq x y z
N MET A 1 -64.83 12.98 -23.90
CA MET A 1 -63.44 12.55 -23.89
C MET A 1 -63.33 11.18 -24.50
N ARG A 2 -62.44 10.98 -25.49
CA ARG A 2 -62.23 9.66 -26.13
C ARG A 2 -61.64 8.69 -25.11
N ARG A 3 -62.14 7.44 -25.07
CA ARG A 3 -61.65 6.40 -24.13
C ARG A 3 -60.11 6.25 -24.16
N GLY A 4 -59.47 6.49 -25.33
CA GLY A 4 -58.00 6.44 -25.47
C GLY A 4 -57.24 7.55 -24.78
N THR A 5 -57.81 8.77 -24.61
CA THR A 5 -57.13 9.84 -23.87
C THR A 5 -57.16 9.62 -22.37
N LEU A 6 -58.17 8.96 -21.81
CA LEU A 6 -58.25 8.59 -20.42
C LEU A 6 -57.23 7.47 -20.06
N THR A 7 -57.10 6.49 -20.94
CA THR A 7 -56.08 5.43 -20.74
C THR A 7 -54.65 5.98 -20.85
N LEU A 8 -54.37 6.88 -21.77
CA LEU A 8 -53.05 7.50 -21.90
C LEU A 8 -52.71 8.33 -20.65
N LEU A 9 -53.69 9.11 -20.15
CA LEU A 9 -53.53 9.91 -18.94
C LEU A 9 -53.29 9.06 -17.71
N PHE A 10 -53.96 7.91 -17.59
CA PHE A 10 -53.71 6.93 -16.53
C PHE A 10 -52.29 6.39 -16.56
N PHE A 11 -51.77 6.03 -17.75
CA PHE A 11 -50.39 5.54 -17.89
C PHE A 11 -49.35 6.64 -17.55
N ILE A 12 -49.58 7.89 -17.92
CA ILE A 12 -48.70 9.01 -17.58
C ILE A 12 -48.64 9.23 -16.07
N ILE A 13 -49.79 9.19 -15.40
CA ILE A 13 -49.88 9.36 -13.95
C ILE A 13 -49.17 8.19 -13.24
N LEU A 14 -49.38 6.97 -13.70
CA LEU A 14 -48.76 5.77 -13.16
C LEU A 14 -47.23 5.80 -13.31
N LEU A 15 -46.73 6.23 -14.48
CA LEU A 15 -45.31 6.46 -14.73
C LEU A 15 -44.72 7.57 -13.83
N ALA A 16 -45.43 8.68 -13.69
CA ALA A 16 -45.02 9.79 -12.82
C ALA A 16 -44.99 9.35 -11.35
N ALA A 17 -46.01 8.60 -10.90
CA ALA A 17 -46.05 8.05 -9.53
C ALA A 17 -44.92 7.06 -9.29
N GLY A 18 -44.61 6.16 -10.26
CA GLY A 18 -43.50 5.24 -10.19
C GLY A 18 -42.15 5.94 -10.14
N ALA A 19 -41.97 6.96 -10.99
CA ALA A 19 -40.73 7.76 -10.98
C ALA A 19 -40.55 8.52 -9.66
N SER A 20 -41.65 9.13 -9.12
CA SER A 20 -41.64 9.82 -7.82
C SER A 20 -41.33 8.85 -6.68
N TYR A 21 -41.92 7.64 -6.73
CA TYR A 21 -41.65 6.61 -5.72
C TYR A 21 -40.16 6.23 -5.69
N ILE A 22 -39.55 6.06 -6.87
CA ILE A 22 -38.11 5.71 -6.98
C ILE A 22 -37.24 6.86 -6.48
N VAL A 23 -37.55 8.12 -6.80
CA VAL A 23 -36.77 9.30 -6.44
C VAL A 23 -36.87 9.63 -4.95
N PHE A 24 -38.06 9.47 -4.34
CA PHE A 24 -38.29 9.85 -2.95
C PHE A 24 -38.27 8.69 -1.95
N TRP A 25 -37.93 7.45 -2.42
CA TRP A 25 -37.85 6.30 -1.53
C TRP A 25 -36.74 6.51 -0.49
N PRO A 26 -37.06 6.47 0.81
CA PRO A 26 -36.07 6.57 1.85
C PRO A 26 -35.24 5.28 1.93
N ALA A 27 -33.96 5.36 1.73
CA ALA A 27 -33.03 4.25 1.84
C ALA A 27 -31.85 4.64 2.76
N LYS A 28 -31.16 3.63 3.29
CA LYS A 28 -29.96 3.82 4.09
C LYS A 28 -28.78 3.13 3.41
N ASP A 29 -27.65 3.82 3.34
CA ASP A 29 -26.41 3.21 2.92
C ASP A 29 -25.98 2.15 3.95
N THR A 30 -25.78 0.91 3.49
CA THR A 30 -25.38 -0.22 4.35
C THR A 30 -23.98 -0.09 4.91
N LYS A 31 -23.12 0.75 4.30
CA LYS A 31 -21.73 0.96 4.74
C LYS A 31 -21.58 2.16 5.67
N THR A 32 -22.27 3.25 5.38
CA THR A 32 -22.13 4.51 6.13
C THR A 32 -23.27 4.77 7.11
N GLY A 33 -24.41 4.08 6.97
CA GLY A 33 -25.59 4.29 7.77
C GLY A 33 -26.33 5.60 7.48
N GLN A 34 -25.88 6.41 6.52
CA GLN A 34 -26.51 7.68 6.16
C GLN A 34 -27.79 7.44 5.39
N ALA A 35 -28.83 8.24 5.72
CA ALA A 35 -30.10 8.22 5.01
C ALA A 35 -29.98 9.03 3.70
N TYR A 36 -30.47 8.47 2.61
CA TYR A 36 -30.60 9.15 1.31
C TYR A 36 -31.97 8.87 0.69
N HIS A 37 -32.33 9.66 -0.32
CA HIS A 37 -33.56 9.46 -1.09
C HIS A 37 -33.18 9.06 -2.52
N GLY A 38 -33.87 8.05 -3.06
CA GLY A 38 -33.67 7.59 -4.42
C GLY A 38 -32.87 6.26 -4.52
N ILE A 39 -32.48 5.90 -5.73
CA ILE A 39 -31.70 4.68 -6.01
C ILE A 39 -30.23 4.95 -5.69
N PRO A 40 -29.59 4.18 -4.77
CA PRO A 40 -28.20 4.38 -4.45
C PRO A 40 -27.33 4.18 -5.70
N ASN A 41 -26.44 5.13 -5.95
CA ASN A 41 -25.37 5.04 -6.97
C ASN A 41 -25.81 4.93 -8.45
N VAL A 42 -27.10 5.03 -8.80
CA VAL A 42 -27.51 5.00 -10.23
C VAL A 42 -27.10 6.29 -10.96
N PHE A 43 -26.92 7.39 -10.22
CA PHE A 43 -26.47 8.68 -10.74
C PHE A 43 -25.29 9.27 -9.96
N ALA A 44 -24.49 8.44 -9.29
CA ALA A 44 -23.19 8.90 -8.82
C ALA A 44 -22.31 9.15 -10.07
N PHE A 45 -22.44 10.36 -10.62
CA PHE A 45 -21.46 10.82 -11.62
C PHE A 45 -20.10 10.75 -10.97
N LYS A 46 -19.19 9.98 -11.55
CA LYS A 46 -17.81 9.98 -11.16
C LYS A 46 -17.28 11.39 -11.36
N GLN A 47 -17.20 12.13 -10.27
CA GLN A 47 -16.62 13.47 -10.29
C GLN A 47 -15.12 13.28 -10.46
N GLY A 48 -14.61 13.71 -11.62
CA GLY A 48 -13.18 13.70 -11.88
C GLY A 48 -12.42 14.68 -10.98
N LEU A 49 -11.11 14.65 -11.09
CA LEU A 49 -10.16 15.48 -10.35
C LEU A 49 -10.51 16.97 -10.44
N ASP A 50 -11.04 17.43 -11.58
CA ASP A 50 -11.42 18.82 -11.84
C ASP A 50 -12.60 19.34 -10.98
N LEU A 51 -13.41 18.43 -10.44
CA LEU A 51 -14.58 18.78 -9.61
C LEU A 51 -14.39 18.51 -8.13
N GLN A 52 -13.52 17.58 -7.77
CA GLN A 52 -13.26 17.22 -6.36
C GLN A 52 -11.96 17.82 -5.85
N GLY A 53 -11.11 18.36 -6.74
CA GLY A 53 -9.73 18.67 -6.42
C GLY A 53 -8.92 17.40 -6.14
N GLY A 54 -7.65 17.57 -5.87
CA GLY A 54 -6.76 16.45 -5.55
C GLY A 54 -5.38 16.60 -6.20
N VAL A 55 -4.71 15.47 -6.43
CA VAL A 55 -3.34 15.46 -6.97
C VAL A 55 -3.24 14.57 -8.20
N ARG A 56 -2.58 15.08 -9.22
CA ARG A 56 -2.11 14.33 -10.37
C ARG A 56 -0.60 14.16 -10.30
N VAL A 57 -0.11 12.94 -10.42
CA VAL A 57 1.32 12.63 -10.40
C VAL A 57 1.68 11.82 -11.64
N LEU A 58 2.73 12.24 -12.34
CA LEU A 58 3.32 11.45 -13.42
C LEU A 58 4.57 10.76 -12.89
N LEU A 59 4.55 9.43 -12.92
CA LEU A 59 5.64 8.59 -12.45
C LEU A 59 6.39 8.00 -13.64
N VAL A 60 7.71 8.00 -13.56
CA VAL A 60 8.59 7.42 -14.58
C VAL A 60 9.54 6.42 -13.95
N PRO A 61 9.97 5.37 -14.67
CA PRO A 61 11.02 4.49 -14.22
C PRO A 61 12.28 5.28 -13.84
N SER A 62 12.85 5.00 -12.66
CA SER A 62 14.03 5.70 -12.18
C SER A 62 15.32 5.01 -12.64
N GLY A 63 16.40 5.78 -12.78
CA GLY A 63 17.70 5.30 -13.24
C GLY A 63 17.69 4.84 -14.70
N ASN A 64 18.52 3.84 -15.02
CA ASN A 64 18.63 3.24 -16.35
C ASN A 64 17.68 2.06 -16.55
N ALA A 65 16.59 2.00 -15.79
CA ALA A 65 15.62 0.92 -15.92
C ALA A 65 14.93 1.01 -17.28
N ASN A 66 15.00 -0.08 -18.04
CA ASN A 66 14.25 -0.27 -19.28
C ASN A 66 13.24 -1.41 -19.08
N PRO A 67 12.14 -1.13 -18.36
CA PRO A 67 11.19 -2.16 -17.97
C PRO A 67 10.41 -2.69 -19.17
N THR A 68 9.98 -3.94 -19.06
CA THR A 68 9.04 -4.54 -20.01
C THR A 68 7.62 -4.01 -19.76
N GLN A 69 6.73 -4.23 -20.71
CA GLN A 69 5.29 -3.92 -20.56
C GLN A 69 4.71 -4.62 -19.31
N ASP A 70 5.11 -5.88 -19.06
CA ASP A 70 4.62 -6.65 -17.91
C ASP A 70 5.13 -6.08 -16.58
N ASP A 71 6.40 -5.64 -16.53
CA ASP A 71 6.95 -5.00 -15.33
C ASP A 71 6.18 -3.72 -14.98
N ILE A 72 5.85 -2.90 -15.98
CA ILE A 72 5.07 -1.68 -15.79
C ILE A 72 3.63 -1.97 -15.37
N ASN A 73 2.98 -2.98 -15.99
CA ASN A 73 1.63 -3.39 -15.61
C ASN A 73 1.57 -3.92 -14.18
N ASN A 74 2.55 -4.73 -13.78
CA ASN A 74 2.68 -5.22 -12.41
C ASN A 74 2.93 -4.07 -11.44
N THR A 75 3.78 -3.11 -11.80
CA THR A 75 4.04 -1.91 -11.00
C THR A 75 2.78 -1.06 -10.83
N ARG A 76 2.00 -0.85 -11.91
CA ARG A 76 0.69 -0.18 -11.86
C ARG A 76 -0.25 -0.85 -10.87
N THR A 77 -0.36 -2.19 -10.95
CA THR A 77 -1.22 -2.96 -10.05
C THR A 77 -0.79 -2.82 -8.58
N GLN A 78 0.52 -2.81 -8.31
CA GLN A 78 1.02 -2.59 -6.95
C GLN A 78 0.69 -1.18 -6.43
N ILE A 79 0.84 -0.15 -7.28
CA ILE A 79 0.43 1.22 -6.92
C ILE A 79 -1.07 1.28 -6.63
N GLU A 80 -1.90 0.66 -7.48
CA GLU A 80 -3.35 0.60 -7.30
C GLU A 80 -3.74 -0.05 -5.96
N ASN A 81 -3.10 -1.17 -5.62
CA ASN A 81 -3.31 -1.85 -4.34
C ASN A 81 -2.90 -0.97 -3.15
N ARG A 82 -1.78 -0.26 -3.25
CA ARG A 82 -1.30 0.66 -2.19
C ARG A 82 -2.23 1.86 -2.01
N VAL A 83 -2.73 2.43 -3.11
CA VAL A 83 -3.67 3.56 -3.07
C VAL A 83 -4.99 3.12 -2.44
N ASN A 84 -5.57 2.03 -2.93
CA ASN A 84 -6.86 1.52 -2.45
C ASN A 84 -6.81 1.05 -1.00
N GLY A 85 -5.68 0.50 -0.58
CA GLY A 85 -5.53 -0.07 0.76
C GLY A 85 -4.93 0.87 1.81
N GLY A 86 -4.27 1.96 1.39
CA GLY A 86 -3.49 2.80 2.31
C GLY A 86 -3.84 4.28 2.35
N LEU A 87 -4.36 4.85 1.27
CA LEU A 87 -4.59 6.29 1.20
C LEU A 87 -6.04 6.72 1.43
N GLY A 88 -6.99 5.78 1.40
CA GLY A 88 -8.41 6.10 1.55
C GLY A 88 -8.96 7.03 0.46
N VAL A 89 -8.29 7.07 -0.70
CA VAL A 89 -8.73 7.86 -1.86
C VAL A 89 -9.90 7.17 -2.53
N ASN A 90 -10.97 7.90 -2.76
CA ASN A 90 -12.11 7.39 -3.49
C ASN A 90 -11.85 7.46 -5.01
N GLU A 91 -11.95 6.31 -5.67
CA GLU A 91 -11.87 6.19 -7.14
C GLU A 91 -10.58 6.76 -7.77
N PRO A 92 -9.39 6.28 -7.38
CA PRO A 92 -8.15 6.70 -8.02
C PRO A 92 -8.12 6.27 -9.48
N SER A 93 -7.49 7.07 -10.35
CA SER A 93 -7.23 6.71 -11.75
C SER A 93 -5.75 6.46 -11.95
N ILE A 94 -5.39 5.23 -12.32
CA ILE A 94 -3.98 4.83 -12.51
C ILE A 94 -3.83 4.23 -13.89
N ARG A 95 -3.08 4.94 -14.76
CA ARG A 95 -2.96 4.58 -16.19
C ARG A 95 -1.51 4.49 -16.61
N VAL A 96 -1.18 3.43 -17.33
CA VAL A 96 0.09 3.33 -18.04
C VAL A 96 0.03 4.16 -19.32
N GLN A 97 1.06 4.92 -19.57
CA GLN A 97 1.27 5.69 -20.79
C GLN A 97 2.62 5.34 -21.41
N GLN A 98 2.71 5.41 -22.73
CA GLN A 98 3.95 5.23 -23.45
C GLN A 98 4.15 6.41 -24.40
N THR A 99 5.26 7.10 -24.26
CA THR A 99 5.62 8.22 -25.11
C THR A 99 7.06 8.02 -25.61
N ASN A 100 7.25 8.03 -26.92
CA ASN A 100 8.56 7.81 -27.56
C ASN A 100 9.29 6.54 -27.07
N GLY A 101 8.53 5.45 -26.88
CA GLY A 101 9.07 4.18 -26.41
C GLY A 101 9.36 4.11 -24.90
N LYS A 102 9.15 5.19 -24.14
CA LYS A 102 9.33 5.23 -22.68
C LYS A 102 8.01 5.10 -21.96
N TYR A 103 7.97 4.26 -20.94
CA TYR A 103 6.80 4.08 -20.09
C TYR A 103 6.70 5.14 -18.99
N SER A 104 5.47 5.51 -18.67
CA SER A 104 5.13 6.31 -17.49
C SER A 104 3.81 5.83 -16.90
N ILE A 105 3.57 6.14 -15.63
CA ILE A 105 2.32 5.85 -14.94
C ILE A 105 1.72 7.17 -14.47
N ALA A 106 0.57 7.54 -15.03
CA ALA A 106 -0.21 8.67 -14.55
C ALA A 106 -1.12 8.20 -13.41
N VAL A 107 -1.00 8.88 -12.27
CA VAL A 107 -1.78 8.60 -11.05
C VAL A 107 -2.59 9.83 -10.71
N GLU A 108 -3.91 9.69 -10.66
CA GLU A 108 -4.84 10.74 -10.25
C GLU A 108 -5.51 10.32 -8.94
N LEU A 109 -5.42 11.19 -7.94
CA LEU A 109 -5.87 10.94 -6.58
C LEU A 109 -6.91 12.00 -6.19
N PRO A 110 -8.20 11.82 -6.57
CA PRO A 110 -9.25 12.75 -6.23
C PRO A 110 -9.46 12.83 -4.72
N GLY A 111 -9.73 14.04 -4.22
CA GLY A 111 -10.00 14.27 -2.80
C GLY A 111 -8.76 14.18 -1.90
N LEU A 112 -7.58 13.94 -2.45
CA LEU A 112 -6.33 13.97 -1.68
C LEU A 112 -5.93 15.43 -1.42
N ASN A 113 -6.48 16.01 -0.37
CA ASN A 113 -6.29 17.41 0.03
C ASN A 113 -5.64 17.45 1.42
N GLY A 114 -4.71 18.38 1.66
CA GLY A 114 -4.14 18.60 2.99
C GLY A 114 -2.60 18.57 3.05
N GLY A 115 -2.05 18.90 4.22
CA GLY A 115 -0.61 19.09 4.42
C GLY A 115 0.29 17.86 4.27
N ASN A 116 -0.28 16.65 4.18
CA ASN A 116 0.48 15.38 4.13
C ASN A 116 0.58 14.77 2.73
N GLN A 117 0.11 15.48 1.68
CA GLN A 117 0.11 14.98 0.29
C GLN A 117 1.47 14.49 -0.15
N GLN A 118 2.52 15.28 0.10
CA GLN A 118 3.89 14.97 -0.28
C GLN A 118 4.36 13.66 0.36
N GLN A 119 4.05 13.46 1.63
CA GLN A 119 4.45 12.26 2.38
C GLN A 119 3.67 11.02 1.91
N GLN A 120 2.40 11.18 1.59
CA GLN A 120 1.56 10.09 1.07
C GLN A 120 2.03 9.64 -0.31
N ILE A 121 2.32 10.58 -1.21
CA ILE A 121 2.89 10.29 -2.54
C ILE A 121 4.26 9.65 -2.40
N ALA A 122 5.14 10.17 -1.54
CA ALA A 122 6.46 9.59 -1.29
C ALA A 122 6.36 8.14 -0.79
N THR A 123 5.32 7.82 0.01
CA THR A 123 5.09 6.45 0.49
C THR A 123 4.68 5.50 -0.64
N LEU A 124 3.90 5.96 -1.63
CA LEU A 124 3.57 5.15 -2.81
C LEU A 124 4.81 4.77 -3.63
N LEU A 125 5.82 5.63 -3.63
CA LEU A 125 7.04 5.47 -4.43
C LEU A 125 8.12 4.64 -3.74
N LYS A 126 7.99 4.40 -2.42
CA LYS A 126 8.90 3.48 -1.74
C LYS A 126 8.88 2.14 -2.47
N SER A 127 10.07 1.64 -2.85
CA SER A 127 10.13 0.36 -3.54
C SER A 127 9.55 -0.75 -2.67
N GLY A 128 9.74 -0.65 -1.35
CA GLY A 128 9.18 -1.59 -0.38
C GLY A 128 9.92 -2.91 -0.36
N LYS A 129 11.18 -2.90 -0.79
CA LYS A 129 12.04 -4.07 -0.79
C LYS A 129 12.53 -4.34 0.63
N LEU A 130 11.78 -5.18 1.35
CA LEU A 130 12.18 -5.67 2.67
C LEU A 130 13.12 -6.86 2.50
N GLU A 131 14.23 -6.85 3.24
CA GLU A 131 15.22 -7.91 3.24
C GLU A 131 15.72 -8.17 4.66
N PHE A 132 15.94 -9.45 5.00
CA PHE A 132 16.51 -9.90 6.26
C PHE A 132 17.92 -10.41 6.01
N TRP A 133 18.86 -9.95 6.79
CA TRP A 133 20.27 -10.21 6.63
C TRP A 133 20.86 -10.78 7.91
N ASP A 134 21.69 -11.79 7.77
CA ASP A 134 22.56 -12.24 8.84
C ASP A 134 23.80 -11.35 8.88
N THR A 135 23.95 -10.58 9.94
CA THR A 135 25.13 -9.73 10.16
C THR A 135 26.04 -10.28 11.27
N GLY A 136 25.84 -11.54 11.67
CA GLY A 136 26.62 -12.22 12.69
C GLY A 136 26.63 -11.47 14.00
N GLN A 137 27.81 -11.23 14.55
CA GLN A 137 27.98 -10.54 15.83
C GLN A 137 27.92 -8.99 15.71
N THR A 138 27.57 -8.46 14.52
CA THR A 138 27.59 -7.02 14.27
C THR A 138 26.18 -6.44 14.22
N SER A 139 25.87 -5.57 15.17
CA SER A 139 24.67 -4.73 15.13
C SER A 139 24.88 -3.57 14.17
N VAL A 140 23.91 -3.33 13.29
CA VAL A 140 23.96 -2.20 12.34
C VAL A 140 22.97 -1.12 12.77
N PRO A 141 23.42 0.15 12.94
CA PRO A 141 22.54 1.22 13.42
C PRO A 141 21.36 1.50 12.47
N GLU A 142 20.18 1.79 13.04
CA GLU A 142 19.01 2.23 12.30
C GLU A 142 19.29 3.47 11.43
N GLY A 143 18.72 3.52 10.24
CA GLY A 143 18.89 4.62 9.28
C GLY A 143 20.18 4.55 8.48
N THR A 144 21.09 3.61 8.77
CA THR A 144 22.32 3.43 8.01
C THR A 144 22.00 2.83 6.63
N ALA A 145 22.69 3.31 5.58
CA ALA A 145 22.67 2.66 4.28
C ALA A 145 23.37 1.31 4.38
N PHE A 146 22.66 0.23 4.03
CA PHE A 146 23.17 -1.13 4.17
C PHE A 146 23.92 -1.57 2.92
N ASP A 147 25.19 -1.94 3.11
CA ASP A 147 26.01 -2.57 2.07
C ASP A 147 26.26 -4.03 2.43
N PRO A 148 25.63 -4.98 1.72
CA PRO A 148 25.79 -6.39 2.02
C PRO A 148 27.25 -6.87 1.91
N THR A 149 28.09 -6.22 1.14
CA THR A 149 29.50 -6.64 0.96
C THR A 149 30.33 -6.45 2.22
N GLN A 150 29.94 -5.51 3.10
CA GLN A 150 30.63 -5.27 4.38
C GLN A 150 30.35 -6.37 5.41
N TYR A 151 29.23 -7.06 5.30
CA TYR A 151 28.76 -8.06 6.26
C TYR A 151 28.80 -9.49 5.73
N ALA A 152 29.05 -9.67 4.43
CA ALA A 152 29.12 -10.96 3.75
C ALA A 152 30.18 -11.91 4.33
N GLN A 153 31.17 -11.36 5.03
CA GLN A 153 32.26 -12.16 5.59
C GLN A 153 31.88 -12.97 6.83
N SER A 154 30.78 -12.60 7.50
CA SER A 154 30.37 -13.28 8.73
C SER A 154 29.70 -14.64 8.47
N ASN A 155 28.94 -14.79 7.37
CA ASN A 155 28.17 -16.01 7.08
C ASN A 155 28.10 -16.41 5.59
N GLY A 156 29.05 -16.00 4.77
CA GLY A 156 29.27 -16.57 3.43
C GLY A 156 28.31 -16.09 2.33
N GLY A 157 27.48 -15.06 2.53
CA GLY A 157 26.52 -14.66 1.51
C GLY A 157 26.26 -13.16 1.38
N THR A 158 26.34 -12.65 0.15
CA THR A 158 25.85 -11.31 -0.23
C THR A 158 24.34 -11.31 -0.56
N THR A 159 23.63 -12.38 -0.21
CA THR A 159 22.19 -12.55 -0.47
C THR A 159 21.40 -12.49 0.82
N ALA A 160 20.24 -11.82 0.76
CA ALA A 160 19.32 -11.78 1.90
C ALA A 160 18.82 -13.20 2.25
N LEU A 161 18.69 -13.48 3.54
CA LEU A 161 18.11 -14.73 4.04
C LEU A 161 16.63 -14.88 3.69
N PHE A 162 15.90 -13.76 3.84
CA PHE A 162 14.49 -13.66 3.54
C PHE A 162 14.21 -12.30 2.90
N ASN A 163 13.10 -12.21 2.20
CA ASN A 163 12.64 -10.99 1.55
C ASN A 163 11.12 -10.80 1.75
N GLY A 164 10.58 -9.69 1.30
CA GLY A 164 9.17 -9.36 1.49
C GLY A 164 8.19 -10.40 0.91
N LYS A 165 8.59 -11.22 -0.07
CA LYS A 165 7.75 -12.30 -0.62
C LYS A 165 7.63 -13.49 0.32
N ASP A 166 8.54 -13.63 1.28
CA ASP A 166 8.52 -14.68 2.29
C ASP A 166 7.56 -14.36 3.46
N LEU A 167 7.03 -13.14 3.52
CA LEU A 167 6.06 -12.70 4.53
C LEU A 167 4.63 -13.09 4.15
N ASP A 168 3.83 -13.48 5.14
CA ASP A 168 2.38 -13.59 5.00
C ASP A 168 1.75 -12.19 5.09
N PRO A 169 1.08 -11.69 4.03
CA PRO A 169 0.42 -10.39 4.06
C PRO A 169 -0.64 -10.26 5.16
N ASN A 170 -1.26 -11.37 5.58
CA ASN A 170 -2.26 -11.40 6.65
C ASN A 170 -1.62 -11.44 8.04
N GLY A 171 -0.36 -11.84 8.15
CA GLY A 171 0.41 -11.85 9.38
C GLY A 171 1.04 -10.49 9.72
N LEU A 172 0.86 -9.48 8.87
CA LEU A 172 1.40 -8.13 9.07
C LEU A 172 0.42 -7.24 9.84
N SER A 173 0.84 -6.69 10.97
CA SER A 173 0.04 -5.76 11.76
C SER A 173 0.91 -4.80 12.57
N VAL A 174 0.34 -3.65 12.94
CA VAL A 174 0.98 -2.73 13.89
C VAL A 174 0.70 -3.20 15.31
N GLY A 175 1.74 -3.31 16.12
CA GLY A 175 1.67 -3.58 17.55
C GLY A 175 2.22 -2.42 18.39
N GLN A 176 1.91 -2.40 19.68
CA GLN A 176 2.57 -1.50 20.64
C GLN A 176 3.77 -2.20 21.26
N ASN A 177 4.88 -1.46 21.42
CA ASN A 177 6.05 -1.97 22.11
C ASN A 177 5.81 -1.96 23.62
N SER A 178 5.38 -3.09 24.17
CA SER A 178 5.10 -3.23 25.61
C SER A 178 6.37 -3.52 26.43
N GLN A 179 7.49 -3.86 25.78
CA GLN A 179 8.66 -4.38 26.51
C GLN A 179 9.61 -3.32 27.07
N THR A 180 9.57 -2.11 26.55
CA THR A 180 10.50 -1.04 26.97
C THR A 180 9.87 0.10 27.76
N GLY A 181 8.58 -0.02 28.16
CA GLY A 181 7.86 1.10 28.79
C GLY A 181 7.74 2.33 27.89
N GLY A 182 8.03 2.18 26.59
CA GLY A 182 8.05 3.24 25.63
C GLY A 182 6.75 3.35 24.84
N THR A 183 6.48 4.54 24.34
CA THR A 183 5.32 4.87 23.49
C THR A 183 5.54 4.51 22.02
N GLY A 184 6.44 3.57 21.71
CA GLY A 184 6.79 3.18 20.34
C GLY A 184 5.88 2.11 19.77
N TYR A 185 5.90 1.99 18.44
CA TYR A 185 5.16 0.96 17.70
C TYR A 185 6.13 -0.05 17.10
N VAL A 186 5.65 -1.28 16.94
CA VAL A 186 6.38 -2.39 16.32
C VAL A 186 5.54 -2.94 15.17
N ILE A 187 6.20 -3.69 14.28
CA ILE A 187 5.51 -4.40 13.21
C ILE A 187 5.56 -5.88 13.51
N ASN A 188 4.40 -6.47 13.75
CA ASN A 188 4.27 -7.92 13.82
C ASN A 188 4.36 -8.48 12.41
N PHE A 189 5.05 -9.60 12.26
CA PHE A 189 5.13 -10.32 10.99
C PHE A 189 5.04 -11.83 11.21
N ALA A 190 4.58 -12.53 10.19
CA ALA A 190 4.69 -13.98 10.07
C ALA A 190 5.30 -14.32 8.71
N MET A 191 6.09 -15.38 8.67
CA MET A 191 6.57 -15.95 7.41
C MET A 191 5.53 -16.88 6.82
N GLN A 192 5.56 -17.07 5.49
CA GLN A 192 4.68 -18.00 4.80
C GLN A 192 5.46 -19.16 4.14
N GLY A 193 4.73 -20.23 3.85
CA GLY A 193 5.29 -21.39 3.13
C GLY A 193 6.54 -21.96 3.78
N ALA A 194 7.54 -22.29 2.98
CA ALA A 194 8.81 -22.86 3.46
C ALA A 194 9.65 -21.87 4.30
N ALA A 195 9.43 -20.56 4.17
CA ALA A 195 10.16 -19.55 4.93
C ALA A 195 9.81 -19.61 6.43
N PHE A 196 8.61 -20.08 6.78
CA PHE A 196 8.18 -20.26 8.17
C PHE A 196 9.15 -21.18 8.95
N GLY A 197 9.40 -22.37 8.45
CA GLY A 197 10.34 -23.32 9.07
C GLY A 197 11.78 -22.82 9.02
N ARG A 198 12.19 -22.26 7.88
CA ARG A 198 13.56 -21.73 7.70
C ARG A 198 13.93 -20.66 8.70
N LEU A 199 13.00 -19.75 9.06
CA LEU A 199 13.24 -18.73 10.08
C LEU A 199 13.48 -19.39 11.45
N GLY A 200 12.68 -20.40 11.80
CA GLY A 200 12.85 -21.15 13.05
C GLY A 200 14.19 -21.87 13.12
N ASP A 201 14.58 -22.55 12.07
CA ASP A 201 15.84 -23.29 12.00
C ASP A 201 17.05 -22.34 12.05
N PHE A 202 16.99 -21.25 11.29
CA PHE A 202 18.04 -20.23 11.27
C PHE A 202 18.20 -19.59 12.65
N THR A 203 17.13 -19.08 13.26
CA THR A 203 17.23 -18.38 14.54
C THR A 203 17.62 -19.32 15.69
N LYS A 204 17.28 -20.60 15.62
CA LYS A 204 17.76 -21.63 16.57
C LYS A 204 19.27 -21.84 16.50
N ALA A 205 19.83 -21.85 15.28
CA ALA A 205 21.27 -22.06 15.06
C ALA A 205 22.12 -20.82 15.36
N HIS A 206 21.54 -19.62 15.28
CA HIS A 206 22.22 -18.32 15.37
C HIS A 206 21.80 -17.49 16.57
N VAL A 207 21.48 -18.15 17.70
CA VAL A 207 21.20 -17.45 18.96
C VAL A 207 22.43 -16.66 19.39
N GLY A 208 22.27 -15.36 19.59
CA GLY A 208 23.33 -14.43 19.93
C GLY A 208 23.81 -13.55 18.78
N ASP A 209 23.52 -13.91 17.55
CA ASP A 209 23.81 -13.12 16.35
C ASP A 209 22.74 -12.05 16.11
N TYR A 210 22.97 -11.16 15.14
CA TYR A 210 22.06 -10.10 14.75
C TYR A 210 21.34 -10.41 13.45
N LEU A 211 20.01 -10.27 13.46
CA LEU A 211 19.17 -10.37 12.28
C LEU A 211 18.80 -8.96 11.82
N THR A 212 19.59 -8.43 10.90
CA THR A 212 19.37 -7.05 10.41
C THR A 212 18.28 -7.02 9.36
N VAL A 213 17.33 -6.10 9.53
CA VAL A 213 16.20 -5.89 8.62
C VAL A 213 16.39 -4.57 7.89
N THR A 214 16.33 -4.62 6.57
CA THR A 214 16.47 -3.44 5.71
C THR A 214 15.22 -3.23 4.87
N LEU A 215 14.89 -1.97 4.64
CA LEU A 215 13.88 -1.53 3.69
C LEU A 215 14.55 -0.60 2.67
N ASP A 216 14.48 -0.96 1.38
CA ASP A 216 15.10 -0.17 0.31
C ASP A 216 16.58 0.15 0.59
N ARG A 217 17.32 -0.80 1.12
CA ARG A 217 18.72 -0.66 1.53
C ARG A 217 18.98 0.22 2.76
N ALA A 218 17.98 0.74 3.43
CA ALA A 218 18.13 1.42 4.72
C ALA A 218 17.85 0.44 5.87
N VAL A 219 18.69 0.40 6.88
CA VAL A 219 18.47 -0.42 8.07
C VAL A 219 17.29 0.14 8.86
N ILE A 220 16.26 -0.68 9.08
CA ILE A 220 15.11 -0.32 9.91
C ILE A 220 15.14 -0.98 11.29
N SER A 221 15.88 -2.09 11.42
CA SER A 221 16.04 -2.80 12.69
C SER A 221 17.24 -3.73 12.61
N SER A 222 17.93 -3.93 13.73
CA SER A 222 19.03 -4.90 13.83
C SER A 222 19.00 -5.57 15.23
N PRO A 223 17.96 -6.38 15.50
CA PRO A 223 17.81 -7.04 16.78
C PRO A 223 18.79 -8.21 16.95
N ARG A 224 19.18 -8.46 18.20
CA ARG A 224 19.87 -9.69 18.56
C ARG A 224 18.88 -10.85 18.65
N ILE A 225 19.26 -11.99 18.12
CA ILE A 225 18.47 -13.23 18.22
C ILE A 225 18.64 -13.77 19.64
N ASN A 226 17.62 -13.61 20.47
CA ASN A 226 17.64 -14.06 21.87
C ASN A 226 17.15 -15.50 22.04
N SER A 227 16.31 -15.97 21.12
CA SER A 227 15.76 -17.32 21.11
C SER A 227 15.29 -17.71 19.71
N GLN A 228 14.94 -18.97 19.51
CA GLN A 228 14.28 -19.43 18.30
C GLN A 228 12.97 -18.68 18.06
N LEU A 229 12.75 -18.20 16.83
CA LEU A 229 11.50 -17.61 16.36
C LEU A 229 10.70 -18.67 15.59
N PRO A 230 9.52 -19.07 16.05
CA PRO A 230 8.76 -20.13 15.41
C PRO A 230 7.97 -19.61 14.17
N GLY A 231 8.71 -19.03 13.19
CA GLY A 231 8.13 -18.55 11.93
C GLY A 231 7.45 -17.18 11.99
N SER A 232 7.45 -16.51 13.14
CA SER A 232 6.90 -15.16 13.31
C SER A 232 7.74 -14.35 14.28
N GLY A 233 7.59 -13.03 14.26
CA GLY A 233 8.33 -12.13 15.12
C GLY A 233 7.82 -10.70 15.07
N ILE A 234 8.61 -9.81 15.62
CA ILE A 234 8.37 -8.36 15.58
C ILE A 234 9.57 -7.67 14.96
N ILE A 235 9.31 -6.65 14.15
CA ILE A 235 10.33 -5.70 13.71
C ILE A 235 10.24 -4.51 14.66
N GLU A 236 11.24 -4.37 15.50
CA GLU A 236 11.39 -3.27 16.44
C GLU A 236 12.05 -2.09 15.72
N GLY A 237 11.70 -0.86 16.13
CA GLY A 237 12.27 0.37 15.62
C GLY A 237 11.63 1.56 16.31
N ARG A 238 12.14 2.77 16.05
CA ARG A 238 11.56 4.01 16.57
C ARG A 238 10.41 4.50 15.70
N PHE A 239 9.39 3.65 15.52
CA PHE A 239 8.24 3.97 14.67
C PHE A 239 7.20 4.78 15.43
N THR A 240 6.69 5.84 14.78
CA THR A 240 5.38 6.41 15.11
C THR A 240 4.27 5.50 14.61
N LEU A 241 3.03 5.69 15.06
CA LEU A 241 1.88 4.94 14.54
C LEU A 241 1.74 5.07 13.03
N ASP A 242 1.88 6.30 12.52
CA ASP A 242 1.77 6.57 11.08
C ASP A 242 2.87 5.86 10.28
N GLN A 243 4.12 5.90 10.76
CA GLN A 243 5.24 5.22 10.11
C GLN A 243 5.05 3.70 10.10
N ALA A 244 4.64 3.11 11.22
CA ALA A 244 4.37 1.68 11.31
C ALA A 244 3.21 1.27 10.39
N THR A 245 2.12 2.05 10.36
CA THR A 245 0.97 1.80 9.48
C THR A 245 1.35 1.90 8.01
N GLN A 246 2.09 2.93 7.62
CA GLN A 246 2.59 3.07 6.25
C GLN A 246 3.49 1.91 5.84
N LEU A 247 4.38 1.48 6.75
CA LEU A 247 5.30 0.38 6.47
C LEU A 247 4.53 -0.95 6.32
N VAL A 248 3.60 -1.25 7.21
CA VAL A 248 2.71 -2.42 7.09
C VAL A 248 1.97 -2.42 5.76
N ASN A 249 1.42 -1.28 5.33
CA ASN A 249 0.73 -1.17 4.04
C ASN A 249 1.69 -1.43 2.86
N VAL A 250 2.89 -0.83 2.87
CA VAL A 250 3.89 -1.07 1.83
C VAL A 250 4.30 -2.55 1.75
N LEU A 251 4.51 -3.20 2.91
CA LEU A 251 4.91 -4.60 2.98
C LEU A 251 3.76 -5.54 2.56
N LYS A 252 2.54 -5.23 2.96
CA LYS A 252 1.35 -6.03 2.64
C LYS A 252 1.07 -6.10 1.14
N TYR A 253 1.30 -5.00 0.42
CA TYR A 253 1.11 -4.94 -1.02
C TYR A 253 2.36 -5.29 -1.83
N GLY A 254 3.50 -5.44 -1.15
CA GLY A 254 4.75 -5.91 -1.75
C GLY A 254 5.60 -4.83 -2.41
N ALA A 255 6.78 -5.25 -2.85
CA ALA A 255 7.75 -4.39 -3.50
C ALA A 255 7.32 -4.00 -4.92
N LEU A 256 7.63 -2.76 -5.33
CA LEU A 256 7.46 -2.33 -6.71
C LEU A 256 8.48 -3.06 -7.61
N PRO A 257 8.05 -3.74 -8.68
CA PRO A 257 8.95 -4.38 -9.64
C PRO A 257 9.89 -3.38 -10.31
N VAL A 258 9.39 -2.18 -10.58
CA VAL A 258 10.18 -1.09 -11.19
C VAL A 258 10.26 0.07 -10.20
N PRO A 259 11.47 0.52 -9.85
CA PRO A 259 11.63 1.73 -9.06
C PRO A 259 11.16 2.95 -9.87
N LEU A 260 10.41 3.84 -9.23
CA LEU A 260 9.79 4.99 -9.87
C LEU A 260 10.28 6.29 -9.24
N SER A 261 10.24 7.35 -10.04
CA SER A 261 10.45 8.73 -9.62
C SER A 261 9.33 9.64 -10.12
N ILE A 262 9.12 10.77 -9.45
CA ILE A 262 8.13 11.77 -9.87
C ILE A 262 8.74 12.58 -11.02
N ALA A 263 8.10 12.57 -12.18
CA ALA A 263 8.43 13.43 -13.29
C ALA A 263 7.69 14.77 -13.21
N SER A 264 6.41 14.74 -12.79
CA SER A 264 5.62 15.94 -12.52
C SER A 264 4.57 15.67 -11.47
N GLN A 265 4.22 16.71 -10.71
CA GLN A 265 3.12 16.71 -9.75
C GLN A 265 2.31 17.98 -9.91
N GLU A 266 1.00 17.85 -9.95
CA GLU A 266 0.06 18.95 -10.08
C GLU A 266 -1.04 18.79 -9.03
N THR A 267 -1.29 19.85 -8.27
CA THR A 267 -2.42 19.90 -7.32
C THR A 267 -3.55 20.69 -7.96
N ILE A 268 -4.72 20.10 -8.00
CA ILE A 268 -5.95 20.67 -8.54
C ILE A 268 -6.87 20.97 -7.36
N SER A 269 -7.26 22.23 -7.21
CA SER A 269 -8.08 22.74 -6.11
C SER A 269 -9.44 23.22 -6.60
#